data_fd03161d26fab0dbab01c9e284f3e8a8
#
_entry.id   fd03161d26fab0dbab01c9e284f3e8a8
#
_cell.length_a   1.000
_cell.length_b   1.000
_cell.length_c   1.000
_cell.angle_alpha   90.00
_cell.angle_beta   90.00
_cell.angle_gamma   90.00
#
_symmetry.space_group_name_H-M   'P 1'
#
loop_
_entity.id
_entity.type
_entity.pdbx_description
1 polymer ?
#
loop_
_entity_poly.entity_id
_entity_poly.type
_entity_poly.pdbx_seq_one_letter_code
_entity_poly.pdbx_strand_id
1 'polypeptide(L)'
;MELPRRDRGDELVRPGELTGMRRRLRKVAPKHGLATVITCAFDHRTRMLPFIFADTRMAPAGVRAIGSAMVDAGFEKTRIVLQQWNRHFRPSRMQLEGRIPDVFMVSSMAMHEAPCKALIRDARRIDPAHRPLIIAGGSYTSYEPFKAFNSDPGDPYSPDIAVTGEEFVLLNLLEVLLSVRASTEPMRSAFRRARDSGALDDVPGLVYARGDRDRVAEELVDTGIQRLVADLDELPHPVLGYRLLEPPSRRATLGPQSLPAHRVRRHSPISSIVMTFGCKFACPYCPIPAYNQRQFRTKSPERIADEMYRLGAEYGHRFFFGTDDNFFNDRKRTLDIVETLARAEFDGSRLRDKARWYTEVTVHDTLKMKEHLPLVHEAGCRALWLGVEDLTATLIKKGQNVDKTTEVFHRLRDAGICPMPMMMHHDAQPLYTWRNDYGLLNQIKLLRKAGAISIQILMLVPSAGSKWYEQTYTSGQVFDRIGGRRIEPYMHDGNYVIASHHHRPWRKQLNLMAGYLYFYNVLWMLVALLRRKTKLGDKPAGMQLVGILGVTQNLRRTLGWAFRLMFGKIERLTEPPSSQIPIRSVEGGRASHAPPVVSLTIEPSPPRDRAGERLGQAGQATLAATHRR
;
A
#
# COMPACT_ATOMS: atom_id res chain seq x y z
N MET A 1 5.55 4.22 15.25
CA MET A 1 5.88 5.68 15.26
C MET A 1 5.23 6.34 14.05
N GLU A 2 4.46 7.39 14.25
CA GLU A 2 3.91 8.20 13.16
C GLU A 2 5.02 9.12 12.64
N LEU A 3 5.19 9.22 11.33
CA LEU A 3 6.16 10.15 10.76
C LEU A 3 5.78 11.59 11.16
N PRO A 4 6.72 12.41 11.66
CA PRO A 4 6.44 13.79 12.01
C PRO A 4 6.09 14.61 10.75
N ARG A 5 5.34 15.69 10.94
CA ARG A 5 5.14 16.70 9.89
C ARG A 5 6.39 17.59 9.81
N ARG A 6 6.60 18.20 8.66
CA ARG A 6 7.56 19.30 8.55
C ARG A 6 7.00 20.53 9.27
N ASP A 7 7.84 21.21 10.03
CA ASP A 7 7.40 22.33 10.90
C ASP A 7 7.43 23.70 10.21
N ARG A 8 7.88 23.78 8.96
CA ARG A 8 8.22 25.04 8.29
C ARG A 8 7.17 25.54 7.28
N GLY A 9 5.99 24.92 7.20
CA GLY A 9 4.96 25.28 6.20
C GLY A 9 5.33 24.93 4.76
N ASP A 10 6.36 24.11 4.56
CA ASP A 10 6.83 23.63 3.26
C ASP A 10 6.54 22.13 3.04
N GLU A 11 5.51 21.60 3.71
CA GLU A 11 5.08 20.21 3.57
C GLU A 11 4.60 19.89 2.16
N LEU A 12 4.14 20.91 1.46
CA LEU A 12 3.63 20.78 0.11
C LEU A 12 4.59 21.39 -0.92
N VAL A 13 4.72 20.71 -2.03
CA VAL A 13 5.36 21.23 -3.24
C VAL A 13 4.46 22.33 -3.80
N ARG A 14 5.04 23.49 -4.11
CA ARG A 14 4.29 24.65 -4.62
C ARG A 14 3.68 24.32 -5.99
N PRO A 15 2.48 24.84 -6.29
CA PRO A 15 1.90 24.70 -7.62
C PRO A 15 2.87 25.18 -8.71
N GLY A 16 3.02 24.39 -9.77
CA GLY A 16 3.96 24.65 -10.86
C GLY A 16 5.40 24.19 -10.62
N GLU A 17 5.80 23.87 -9.39
CA GLU A 17 7.17 23.45 -9.06
C GLU A 17 7.54 22.11 -9.72
N LEU A 18 6.65 21.11 -9.61
CA LEU A 18 6.84 19.81 -10.26
C LEU A 18 6.83 19.95 -11.78
N THR A 19 5.91 20.72 -12.32
CA THR A 19 5.84 21.02 -13.77
C THR A 19 7.11 21.72 -14.27
N GLY A 20 7.63 22.67 -13.50
CA GLY A 20 8.90 23.35 -13.79
C GLY A 20 10.08 22.39 -13.81
N MET A 21 10.19 21.52 -12.80
CA MET A 21 11.24 20.48 -12.70
C MET A 21 11.18 19.53 -13.90
N ARG A 22 10.02 19.00 -14.25
CA ARG A 22 9.84 18.12 -15.41
C ARG A 22 10.28 18.81 -16.71
N ARG A 23 9.98 20.12 -16.87
CA ARG A 23 10.41 20.91 -18.03
C ARG A 23 11.93 21.07 -18.07
N ARG A 24 12.61 21.32 -16.95
CA ARG A 24 14.08 21.39 -16.88
C ARG A 24 14.72 20.05 -17.23
N LEU A 25 14.21 18.96 -16.65
CA LEU A 25 14.69 17.60 -16.93
C LEU A 25 14.55 17.25 -18.42
N ARG A 26 13.42 17.57 -19.08
CA ARG A 26 13.23 17.33 -20.52
C ARG A 26 14.29 18.02 -21.39
N LYS A 27 14.79 19.17 -20.97
CA LYS A 27 15.85 19.89 -21.71
C LYS A 27 17.20 19.19 -21.61
N VAL A 28 17.50 18.52 -20.49
CA VAL A 28 18.79 17.88 -20.25
C VAL A 28 18.78 16.37 -20.57
N ALA A 29 17.64 15.71 -20.48
CA ALA A 29 17.51 14.27 -20.70
C ALA A 29 18.15 13.75 -22.02
N PRO A 30 17.99 14.42 -23.19
CA PRO A 30 18.59 13.97 -24.43
C PRO A 30 20.13 13.93 -24.38
N LYS A 31 20.75 14.87 -23.65
CA LYS A 31 22.22 14.93 -23.50
C LYS A 31 22.79 13.72 -22.74
N HIS A 32 22.01 13.19 -21.80
CA HIS A 32 22.44 12.11 -20.92
C HIS A 32 22.01 10.73 -21.40
N GLY A 33 20.92 10.64 -22.17
CA GLY A 33 20.45 9.41 -22.83
C GLY A 33 20.31 8.21 -21.88
N LEU A 34 19.82 8.42 -20.65
CA LEU A 34 19.74 7.40 -19.61
C LEU A 34 18.88 6.20 -19.99
N ALA A 35 19.43 5.01 -19.80
CA ALA A 35 18.67 3.76 -19.82
C ALA A 35 18.30 3.36 -18.38
N THR A 36 17.02 3.11 -18.13
CA THR A 36 16.49 2.83 -16.80
C THR A 36 15.65 1.56 -16.78
N VAL A 37 15.89 0.71 -15.78
CA VAL A 37 15.03 -0.46 -15.50
C VAL A 37 14.43 -0.30 -14.11
N ILE A 38 13.09 -0.38 -14.04
CA ILE A 38 12.32 -0.30 -12.81
C ILE A 38 11.71 -1.68 -12.57
N THR A 39 11.97 -2.28 -11.40
CA THR A 39 11.42 -3.58 -11.04
C THR A 39 10.47 -3.47 -9.86
N CYS A 40 9.26 -4.01 -10.00
CA CYS A 40 8.35 -4.24 -8.87
C CYS A 40 8.68 -5.58 -8.23
N ALA A 41 9.23 -5.56 -7.02
CA ALA A 41 9.49 -6.79 -6.27
C ALA A 41 8.19 -7.48 -5.87
N PHE A 42 8.13 -8.81 -5.97
CA PHE A 42 6.94 -9.57 -5.64
C PHE A 42 7.27 -10.94 -5.02
N ASP A 43 6.80 -11.18 -3.79
CA ASP A 43 6.88 -12.49 -3.17
C ASP A 43 5.66 -13.33 -3.56
N HIS A 44 5.88 -14.39 -4.33
CA HIS A 44 4.82 -15.28 -4.79
C HIS A 44 4.12 -16.08 -3.68
N ARG A 45 4.54 -15.91 -2.44
CA ARG A 45 3.91 -16.51 -1.26
C ARG A 45 2.84 -15.63 -0.65
N THR A 46 2.86 -14.31 -0.89
CA THR A 46 1.79 -13.38 -0.46
C THR A 46 0.47 -13.71 -1.14
N ARG A 47 -0.62 -13.44 -0.46
CA ARG A 47 -1.97 -13.62 -0.99
C ARG A 47 -2.90 -12.53 -0.45
N MET A 48 -3.53 -11.82 -1.34
CA MET A 48 -4.62 -10.92 -0.99
C MET A 48 -5.95 -11.70 -0.99
N LEU A 49 -6.27 -12.36 0.11
CA LEU A 49 -7.52 -13.09 0.22
C LEU A 49 -8.72 -12.12 0.30
N PRO A 50 -9.82 -12.40 -0.36
CA PRO A 50 -10.04 -13.50 -1.32
C PRO A 50 -9.60 -13.18 -2.76
N PHE A 51 -9.06 -11.99 -3.01
CA PHE A 51 -8.80 -11.42 -4.35
C PHE A 51 -7.43 -11.79 -4.91
N ILE A 52 -7.05 -13.07 -4.85
CA ILE A 52 -5.73 -13.56 -5.30
C ILE A 52 -5.37 -13.19 -6.74
N PHE A 53 -6.37 -12.87 -7.59
CA PHE A 53 -6.14 -12.41 -8.95
C PHE A 53 -5.57 -10.98 -8.99
N ALA A 54 -5.87 -10.14 -7.98
CA ALA A 54 -5.35 -8.78 -7.92
C ALA A 54 -3.83 -8.77 -7.84
N ASP A 55 -3.23 -9.70 -7.07
CA ASP A 55 -1.78 -9.81 -6.93
C ASP A 55 -1.04 -10.07 -8.26
N THR A 56 -1.69 -10.79 -9.18
CA THR A 56 -1.03 -11.25 -10.42
C THR A 56 -1.59 -10.62 -11.69
N ARG A 57 -2.79 -10.07 -11.65
CA ARG A 57 -3.55 -9.59 -12.82
C ARG A 57 -3.80 -8.09 -12.81
N MET A 58 -3.10 -7.35 -11.98
CA MET A 58 -3.14 -5.89 -11.92
C MET A 58 -1.71 -5.34 -11.87
N ALA A 59 -1.37 -4.47 -12.81
CA ALA A 59 -0.08 -3.77 -12.78
C ALA A 59 -0.15 -2.68 -11.69
N PRO A 60 0.75 -2.68 -10.70
CA PRO A 60 0.70 -1.74 -9.59
C PRO A 60 0.80 -0.27 -10.04
N ALA A 61 0.01 0.62 -9.42
CA ALA A 61 0.00 2.06 -9.73
C ALA A 61 1.37 2.70 -9.48
N GLY A 62 2.02 2.41 -8.34
CA GLY A 62 3.25 3.07 -7.92
C GLY A 62 4.40 2.91 -8.92
N VAL A 63 4.72 1.69 -9.38
CA VAL A 63 5.80 1.50 -10.38
C VAL A 63 5.46 2.13 -11.73
N ARG A 64 4.17 2.18 -12.10
CA ARG A 64 3.74 2.86 -13.33
C ARG A 64 3.84 4.37 -13.20
N ALA A 65 3.56 4.92 -12.03
CA ALA A 65 3.74 6.33 -11.72
C ALA A 65 5.21 6.75 -11.88
N ILE A 66 6.13 5.99 -11.28
CA ILE A 66 7.58 6.20 -11.44
C ILE A 66 7.99 6.12 -12.92
N GLY A 67 7.54 5.10 -13.65
CA GLY A 67 7.82 4.97 -15.08
C GLY A 67 7.24 6.12 -15.91
N SER A 68 6.01 6.54 -15.58
CA SER A 68 5.37 7.71 -16.20
C SER A 68 6.18 8.99 -15.96
N ALA A 69 6.69 9.18 -14.74
CA ALA A 69 7.52 10.32 -14.37
C ALA A 69 8.83 10.35 -15.18
N MET A 70 9.47 9.19 -15.33
CA MET A 70 10.69 9.07 -16.14
C MET A 70 10.47 9.49 -17.59
N VAL A 71 9.47 8.89 -18.24
CA VAL A 71 9.18 9.18 -19.65
C VAL A 71 8.72 10.62 -19.84
N ASP A 72 7.86 11.11 -18.96
CA ASP A 72 7.37 12.49 -19.04
C ASP A 72 8.50 13.51 -18.84
N ALA A 73 9.51 13.16 -18.04
CA ALA A 73 10.73 13.97 -17.88
C ALA A 73 11.76 13.78 -19.02
N GLY A 74 11.43 13.01 -20.07
CA GLY A 74 12.27 12.83 -21.27
C GLY A 74 13.18 11.61 -21.26
N PHE A 75 13.08 10.71 -20.27
CA PHE A 75 13.88 9.48 -20.20
C PHE A 75 13.16 8.32 -20.87
N GLU A 76 13.08 8.35 -22.21
CA GLU A 76 12.32 7.40 -23.02
C GLU A 76 12.83 5.96 -22.90
N LYS A 77 14.14 5.75 -22.67
CA LYS A 77 14.76 4.42 -22.53
C LYS A 77 14.50 3.85 -21.14
N THR A 78 13.22 3.67 -20.81
CA THR A 78 12.76 3.13 -19.53
C THR A 78 11.98 1.85 -19.73
N ARG A 79 12.20 0.82 -18.88
CA ARG A 79 11.47 -0.44 -18.87
C ARG A 79 10.98 -0.77 -17.48
N ILE A 80 9.74 -1.27 -17.36
CA ILE A 80 9.15 -1.72 -16.09
C ILE A 80 9.05 -3.24 -16.08
N VAL A 81 9.70 -3.90 -15.14
CA VAL A 81 9.64 -5.35 -14.92
C VAL A 81 8.74 -5.64 -13.72
N LEU A 82 7.63 -6.31 -13.95
CA LEU A 82 6.77 -6.80 -12.88
C LEU A 82 7.19 -8.23 -12.50
N GLN A 83 7.73 -8.43 -11.31
CA GLN A 83 8.26 -9.73 -10.91
C GLN A 83 7.16 -10.80 -10.79
N GLN A 84 5.90 -10.42 -10.53
CA GLN A 84 4.76 -11.34 -10.61
C GLN A 84 4.58 -11.96 -12.00
N TRP A 85 5.06 -11.30 -13.07
CA TRP A 85 5.03 -11.80 -14.46
C TRP A 85 6.37 -12.37 -14.92
N ASN A 86 7.48 -11.88 -14.32
CA ASN A 86 8.87 -12.14 -14.72
C ASN A 86 9.68 -12.70 -13.55
N ARG A 87 9.21 -13.83 -13.01
CA ARG A 87 9.77 -14.46 -11.80
C ARG A 87 11.26 -14.78 -11.90
N HIS A 88 11.76 -15.05 -13.11
CA HIS A 88 13.14 -15.46 -13.33
C HIS A 88 14.05 -14.31 -13.74
N PHE A 89 13.54 -13.09 -13.80
CA PHE A 89 14.34 -11.91 -14.12
C PHE A 89 15.50 -11.75 -13.14
N ARG A 90 16.71 -11.51 -13.70
CA ARG A 90 17.94 -11.29 -12.96
C ARG A 90 18.59 -9.98 -13.39
N PRO A 91 18.67 -8.98 -12.51
CA PRO A 91 19.33 -7.71 -12.80
C PRO A 91 20.77 -7.85 -13.30
N SER A 92 21.54 -8.84 -12.81
CA SER A 92 22.89 -9.11 -13.27
C SER A 92 23.01 -9.47 -14.76
N ARG A 93 21.89 -9.83 -15.42
CA ARG A 93 21.81 -10.18 -16.83
C ARG A 93 20.98 -9.21 -17.66
N MET A 94 20.52 -8.09 -17.03
CA MET A 94 19.68 -7.13 -17.74
C MET A 94 20.48 -6.37 -18.79
N GLN A 95 19.90 -6.27 -19.95
CA GLN A 95 20.35 -5.36 -21.02
C GLN A 95 19.12 -4.67 -21.60
N LEU A 96 19.21 -3.36 -21.75
CA LEU A 96 18.20 -2.55 -22.42
C LEU A 96 18.83 -1.95 -23.67
N GLU A 97 18.29 -2.28 -24.83
CA GLU A 97 18.88 -1.89 -26.13
C GLU A 97 20.39 -2.27 -26.26
N GLY A 98 20.75 -3.48 -25.81
CA GLY A 98 22.11 -4.01 -25.93
C GLY A 98 23.13 -3.48 -24.92
N ARG A 99 22.73 -2.64 -23.94
CA ARG A 99 23.62 -2.10 -22.91
C ARG A 99 23.09 -2.32 -21.50
N ILE A 100 24.00 -2.35 -20.52
CA ILE A 100 23.65 -2.32 -19.11
C ILE A 100 22.96 -0.98 -18.82
N PRO A 101 21.81 -0.94 -18.12
CA PRO A 101 21.15 0.32 -17.78
C PRO A 101 22.02 1.22 -16.89
N ASP A 102 21.83 2.53 -17.02
CA ASP A 102 22.50 3.52 -16.15
C ASP A 102 21.90 3.55 -14.75
N VAL A 103 20.59 3.27 -14.63
CA VAL A 103 19.84 3.27 -13.37
C VAL A 103 19.01 2.00 -13.26
N PHE A 104 19.09 1.37 -12.10
CA PHE A 104 18.25 0.23 -11.72
C PHE A 104 17.45 0.57 -10.47
N MET A 105 16.14 0.52 -10.57
CA MET A 105 15.22 0.85 -9.48
C MET A 105 14.45 -0.39 -9.03
N VAL A 106 14.29 -0.57 -7.72
CA VAL A 106 13.44 -1.61 -7.14
C VAL A 106 12.38 -0.96 -6.26
N SER A 107 11.12 -1.12 -6.64
CA SER A 107 9.98 -0.73 -5.81
C SER A 107 9.44 -1.94 -5.06
N SER A 108 9.20 -1.79 -3.76
CA SER A 108 8.74 -2.87 -2.90
C SER A 108 7.74 -2.41 -1.84
N MET A 109 6.87 -3.33 -1.45
CA MET A 109 6.11 -3.25 -0.19
C MET A 109 6.86 -4.05 0.89
N ALA A 110 6.59 -3.80 2.18
CA ALA A 110 7.24 -4.49 3.29
C ALA A 110 7.13 -6.02 3.19
N MET A 111 5.97 -6.55 2.77
CA MET A 111 5.77 -7.99 2.58
C MET A 111 6.59 -8.59 1.42
N HIS A 112 7.16 -7.77 0.56
CA HIS A 112 8.02 -8.17 -0.56
C HIS A 112 9.51 -7.82 -0.32
N GLU A 113 9.90 -7.61 0.92
CA GLU A 113 11.29 -7.30 1.30
C GLU A 113 12.29 -8.34 0.81
N ALA A 114 12.01 -9.63 0.99
CA ALA A 114 12.95 -10.70 0.62
C ALA A 114 13.29 -10.71 -0.89
N PRO A 115 12.32 -10.67 -1.83
CA PRO A 115 12.63 -10.52 -3.24
C PRO A 115 13.26 -9.16 -3.59
N CYS A 116 12.93 -8.07 -2.89
CA CYS A 116 13.59 -6.77 -3.08
C CYS A 116 15.10 -6.89 -2.81
N LYS A 117 15.48 -7.41 -1.65
CA LYS A 117 16.88 -7.65 -1.28
C LYS A 117 17.59 -8.60 -2.25
N ALA A 118 16.89 -9.65 -2.71
CA ALA A 118 17.44 -10.58 -3.71
C ALA A 118 17.74 -9.90 -5.06
N LEU A 119 16.87 -9.02 -5.53
CA LEU A 119 17.09 -8.24 -6.76
C LEU A 119 18.28 -7.28 -6.61
N ILE A 120 18.39 -6.57 -5.50
CA ILE A 120 19.52 -5.67 -5.22
C ILE A 120 20.83 -6.47 -5.15
N ARG A 121 20.84 -7.60 -4.42
CA ARG A 121 21.99 -8.49 -4.33
C ARG A 121 22.43 -9.00 -5.71
N ASP A 122 21.50 -9.36 -6.57
CA ASP A 122 21.82 -9.81 -7.92
C ASP A 122 22.35 -8.68 -8.80
N ALA A 123 21.82 -7.46 -8.70
CA ALA A 123 22.35 -6.28 -9.40
C ALA A 123 23.78 -5.94 -8.98
N ARG A 124 24.13 -6.15 -7.72
CA ARG A 124 25.50 -5.90 -7.22
C ARG A 124 26.55 -6.88 -7.74
N ARG A 125 26.14 -7.96 -8.40
CA ARG A 125 27.06 -8.88 -9.11
C ARG A 125 27.60 -8.31 -10.42
N ILE A 126 27.00 -7.24 -10.94
CA ILE A 126 27.54 -6.52 -12.09
C ILE A 126 28.86 -5.87 -11.67
N ASP A 127 29.85 -5.95 -12.56
CA ASP A 127 31.16 -5.32 -12.34
C ASP A 127 30.99 -3.87 -11.87
N PRO A 128 31.68 -3.45 -10.80
CA PRO A 128 31.58 -2.11 -10.23
C PRO A 128 31.76 -0.96 -11.23
N ALA A 129 32.58 -1.15 -12.27
CA ALA A 129 32.82 -0.13 -13.31
C ALA A 129 31.57 0.08 -14.21
N HIS A 130 30.75 -0.96 -14.38
CA HIS A 130 29.58 -0.95 -15.27
C HIS A 130 28.25 -1.03 -14.49
N ARG A 131 28.31 -1.10 -13.16
CA ARG A 131 27.13 -1.25 -12.32
C ARG A 131 26.24 -0.02 -12.39
N PRO A 132 24.92 -0.18 -12.62
CA PRO A 132 23.96 0.93 -12.56
C PRO A 132 23.94 1.58 -11.17
N LEU A 133 23.47 2.81 -11.10
CA LEU A 133 22.99 3.39 -9.83
C LEU A 133 21.80 2.58 -9.35
N ILE A 134 21.87 2.02 -8.15
CA ILE A 134 20.82 1.16 -7.58
C ILE A 134 19.98 1.99 -6.61
N ILE A 135 18.68 2.14 -6.90
CA ILE A 135 17.73 2.90 -6.10
C ILE A 135 16.64 1.95 -5.58
N ALA A 136 16.43 1.94 -4.26
CA ALA A 136 15.29 1.27 -3.63
C ALA A 136 14.17 2.27 -3.35
N GLY A 137 12.90 1.85 -3.47
CA GLY A 137 11.75 2.72 -3.24
C GLY A 137 10.48 1.92 -2.91
N GLY A 138 9.35 2.63 -2.82
CA GLY A 138 8.06 2.08 -2.47
C GLY A 138 7.80 2.12 -0.96
N SER A 139 6.64 1.62 -0.50
CA SER A 139 6.25 1.70 0.91
C SER A 139 7.21 0.98 1.87
N TYR A 140 7.99 0.02 1.39
CA TYR A 140 9.05 -0.64 2.17
C TYR A 140 10.09 0.35 2.68
N THR A 141 10.54 1.29 1.85
CA THR A 141 11.54 2.28 2.23
C THR A 141 10.96 3.53 2.87
N SER A 142 9.65 3.78 2.73
CA SER A 142 9.04 5.02 3.22
C SER A 142 9.06 5.16 4.74
N TYR A 143 8.96 4.05 5.47
CA TYR A 143 8.89 4.07 6.94
C TYR A 143 10.17 3.59 7.62
N GLU A 144 10.85 2.61 7.02
CA GLU A 144 12.04 1.96 7.57
C GLU A 144 13.12 1.83 6.48
N PRO A 145 13.60 2.96 5.93
CA PRO A 145 14.54 2.94 4.80
C PRO A 145 15.85 2.21 5.11
N PHE A 146 16.29 2.22 6.38
CA PHE A 146 17.49 1.51 6.81
C PHE A 146 17.43 0.00 6.55
N LYS A 147 16.26 -0.62 6.53
CA LYS A 147 16.10 -2.05 6.22
C LYS A 147 16.54 -2.44 4.81
N ALA A 148 16.62 -1.48 3.90
CA ALA A 148 17.13 -1.72 2.55
C ALA A 148 18.65 -1.89 2.52
N PHE A 149 19.36 -1.44 3.57
CA PHE A 149 20.82 -1.50 3.68
C PHE A 149 21.24 -2.66 4.57
N ASN A 150 22.27 -3.41 4.16
CA ASN A 150 22.80 -4.50 4.95
C ASN A 150 24.07 -4.08 5.70
N SER A 151 24.14 -4.45 6.96
CA SER A 151 25.30 -4.27 7.83
C SER A 151 26.28 -5.44 7.80
N ASP A 152 25.92 -6.56 7.17
CA ASP A 152 26.76 -7.75 7.09
C ASP A 152 27.84 -7.59 6.00
N PRO A 153 29.13 -7.56 6.35
CA PRO A 153 30.22 -7.48 5.38
C PRO A 153 30.27 -8.69 4.41
N GLY A 154 29.77 -9.83 4.85
CA GLY A 154 29.71 -11.05 4.03
C GLY A 154 28.60 -11.04 2.97
N ASP A 155 27.64 -10.12 3.07
CA ASP A 155 26.51 -10.01 2.15
C ASP A 155 26.14 -8.55 1.83
N PRO A 156 26.97 -7.80 1.11
CA PRO A 156 26.77 -6.37 0.86
C PRO A 156 25.72 -6.11 -0.22
N TYR A 157 24.41 -6.33 0.07
CA TYR A 157 23.34 -6.13 -0.90
C TYR A 157 22.70 -4.72 -0.91
N SER A 158 23.25 -3.74 -0.25
CA SER A 158 22.66 -2.40 -0.12
C SER A 158 22.45 -1.69 -1.46
N PRO A 159 21.33 -0.92 -1.63
CA PRO A 159 21.22 0.04 -2.71
C PRO A 159 22.21 1.20 -2.50
N ASP A 160 22.41 2.03 -3.51
CA ASP A 160 23.15 3.29 -3.34
C ASP A 160 22.26 4.33 -2.63
N ILE A 161 20.95 4.34 -2.93
CA ILE A 161 19.97 5.29 -2.40
C ILE A 161 18.64 4.58 -2.13
N ALA A 162 17.98 4.94 -1.03
CA ALA A 162 16.58 4.66 -0.78
C ALA A 162 15.76 5.96 -0.94
N VAL A 163 14.74 5.93 -1.82
CA VAL A 163 13.77 7.02 -2.01
C VAL A 163 12.56 6.70 -1.14
N THR A 164 12.18 7.64 -0.28
CA THR A 164 11.15 7.43 0.75
C THR A 164 9.86 8.20 0.45
N GLY A 165 9.67 8.61 -0.80
CA GLY A 165 8.57 9.49 -1.19
C GLY A 165 7.98 9.22 -2.57
N GLU A 166 7.23 10.21 -3.03
CA GLU A 166 6.52 10.23 -4.31
C GLU A 166 7.48 10.52 -5.48
N GLU A 167 6.96 10.55 -6.71
CA GLU A 167 7.70 10.78 -7.96
C GLU A 167 8.53 12.07 -7.93
N PHE A 168 8.04 13.09 -7.20
CA PHE A 168 8.73 14.35 -7.04
C PHE A 168 10.15 14.17 -6.46
N VAL A 169 10.29 13.31 -5.44
CA VAL A 169 11.59 13.05 -4.80
C VAL A 169 12.57 12.42 -5.78
N LEU A 170 12.10 11.45 -6.59
CA LEU A 170 12.93 10.82 -7.62
C LEU A 170 13.38 11.83 -8.68
N LEU A 171 12.45 12.67 -9.17
CA LEU A 171 12.79 13.66 -10.19
C LEU A 171 13.75 14.73 -9.65
N ASN A 172 13.59 15.15 -8.39
CA ASN A 172 14.53 16.06 -7.72
C ASN A 172 15.93 15.42 -7.58
N LEU A 173 15.99 14.15 -7.14
CA LEU A 173 17.25 13.40 -7.13
C LEU A 173 17.93 13.39 -8.51
N LEU A 174 17.17 13.08 -9.57
CA LEU A 174 17.71 13.04 -10.93
C LEU A 174 18.19 14.43 -11.38
N GLU A 175 17.46 15.50 -11.07
CA GLU A 175 17.89 16.87 -11.39
C GLU A 175 19.25 17.20 -10.76
N VAL A 176 19.43 16.88 -9.47
CA VAL A 176 20.72 17.07 -8.78
C VAL A 176 21.82 16.21 -9.39
N LEU A 177 21.56 14.92 -9.64
CA LEU A 177 22.58 14.04 -10.21
C LEU A 177 23.01 14.49 -11.63
N LEU A 178 22.07 14.91 -12.46
CA LEU A 178 22.36 15.33 -13.84
C LEU A 178 23.02 16.71 -13.91
N SER A 179 22.84 17.57 -12.92
CA SER A 179 23.53 18.86 -12.85
C SER A 179 25.03 18.72 -12.67
N VAL A 180 25.47 17.62 -12.01
CA VAL A 180 26.90 17.34 -11.77
C VAL A 180 27.48 16.27 -12.70
N ARG A 181 26.65 15.58 -13.50
CA ARG A 181 27.07 14.47 -14.37
C ARG A 181 27.64 14.95 -15.69
N ALA A 182 28.83 14.49 -16.07
CA ALA A 182 29.28 14.56 -17.46
C ALA A 182 28.42 13.60 -18.33
N SER A 183 28.15 13.95 -19.60
CA SER A 183 27.14 13.26 -20.44
C SER A 183 27.32 11.75 -20.58
N THR A 184 28.57 11.25 -20.59
CA THR A 184 28.89 9.82 -20.76
C THR A 184 29.35 9.15 -19.47
N GLU A 185 29.35 9.86 -18.37
CA GLU A 185 29.82 9.36 -17.08
C GLU A 185 28.83 8.35 -16.48
N PRO A 186 29.31 7.28 -15.79
CA PRO A 186 28.42 6.40 -15.02
C PRO A 186 27.60 7.16 -13.97
N MET A 187 26.33 6.85 -13.82
CA MET A 187 25.45 7.51 -12.83
C MET A 187 25.97 7.36 -11.39
N ARG A 188 26.64 6.26 -11.07
CA ARG A 188 27.26 6.07 -9.73
C ARG A 188 28.39 7.06 -9.46
N SER A 189 29.11 7.51 -10.49
CA SER A 189 30.15 8.55 -10.32
C SER A 189 29.51 9.91 -10.04
N ALA A 190 28.45 10.27 -10.76
CA ALA A 190 27.67 11.47 -10.48
C ALA A 190 27.07 11.44 -9.07
N PHE A 191 26.53 10.30 -8.65
CA PHE A 191 26.01 10.09 -7.29
C PHE A 191 27.09 10.34 -6.23
N ARG A 192 28.28 9.75 -6.39
CA ARG A 192 29.39 9.99 -5.43
C ARG A 192 29.75 11.45 -5.34
N ARG A 193 29.84 12.14 -6.46
CA ARG A 193 30.18 13.57 -6.50
C ARG A 193 29.10 14.43 -5.84
N ALA A 194 27.81 14.18 -6.13
CA ALA A 194 26.70 14.87 -5.48
C ALA A 194 26.64 14.61 -3.97
N ARG A 195 26.92 13.36 -3.57
CA ARG A 195 27.01 12.97 -2.16
C ARG A 195 28.15 13.69 -1.44
N ASP A 196 29.35 13.65 -2.03
CA ASP A 196 30.56 14.16 -1.40
C ASP A 196 30.59 15.71 -1.35
N SER A 197 29.84 16.37 -2.25
CA SER A 197 29.64 17.82 -2.23
C SER A 197 28.48 18.27 -1.30
N GLY A 198 27.71 17.33 -0.74
CA GLY A 198 26.52 17.64 0.07
C GLY A 198 25.28 18.04 -0.74
N ALA A 199 25.34 18.03 -2.08
CA ALA A 199 24.20 18.42 -2.92
C ALA A 199 22.96 17.55 -2.76
N LEU A 200 23.07 16.32 -2.22
CA LEU A 200 21.95 15.45 -1.91
C LEU A 200 21.24 15.82 -0.60
N ASP A 201 21.88 16.54 0.29
CA ASP A 201 21.34 16.88 1.60
C ASP A 201 20.12 17.82 1.47
N ASP A 202 20.05 18.59 0.37
CA ASP A 202 18.93 19.48 0.06
C ASP A 202 17.73 18.78 -0.63
N VAL A 203 17.79 17.46 -0.85
CA VAL A 203 16.70 16.69 -1.46
C VAL A 203 15.94 15.91 -0.37
N PRO A 204 14.82 16.42 0.18
CA PRO A 204 14.08 15.73 1.23
C PRO A 204 13.49 14.41 0.72
N GLY A 205 13.56 13.38 1.54
CA GLY A 205 12.99 12.06 1.22
C GLY A 205 14.02 11.06 0.68
N LEU A 206 15.30 11.26 0.92
CA LEU A 206 16.34 10.30 0.60
C LEU A 206 16.95 9.68 1.86
N VAL A 207 17.39 8.43 1.72
CA VAL A 207 18.39 7.84 2.61
C VAL A 207 19.46 7.23 1.72
N TYR A 208 20.71 7.62 1.92
CA TYR A 208 21.82 7.14 1.10
C TYR A 208 23.04 6.71 1.91
N ALA A 209 23.83 5.81 1.35
CA ALA A 209 25.00 5.25 1.99
C ALA A 209 26.24 6.14 1.80
N ARG A 210 26.98 6.38 2.89
CA ARG A 210 28.34 6.91 2.89
C ARG A 210 29.31 5.81 3.31
N GLY A 211 30.53 5.88 2.84
CA GLY A 211 31.60 4.95 3.11
C GLY A 211 32.37 4.54 1.86
N ASP A 212 33.35 3.67 2.03
CA ASP A 212 34.23 3.23 0.95
C ASP A 212 33.49 2.28 -0.01
N ARG A 213 34.02 2.23 -1.20
CA ARG A 213 33.45 1.61 -2.41
C ARG A 213 33.03 0.16 -2.22
N ASP A 214 31.76 -0.11 -2.50
CA ASP A 214 31.18 -1.47 -2.60
C ASP A 214 31.26 -2.34 -1.32
N ARG A 215 31.65 -1.77 -0.19
CA ARG A 215 31.60 -2.37 1.15
C ARG A 215 30.28 -2.03 1.85
N VAL A 216 30.11 -2.55 3.04
CA VAL A 216 29.03 -2.12 3.95
C VAL A 216 29.17 -0.61 4.17
N ALA A 217 28.03 0.09 4.16
CA ALA A 217 28.02 1.52 4.45
C ALA A 217 28.57 1.80 5.87
N GLU A 218 29.43 2.79 5.99
CA GLU A 218 29.93 3.25 7.29
C GLU A 218 28.88 4.11 8.00
N GLU A 219 28.08 4.84 7.22
CA GLU A 219 27.03 5.72 7.70
C GLU A 219 25.89 5.77 6.68
N LEU A 220 24.66 5.91 7.15
CA LEU A 220 23.51 6.30 6.35
C LEU A 220 23.21 7.78 6.60
N VAL A 221 22.89 8.50 5.54
CA VAL A 221 22.43 9.90 5.64
C VAL A 221 20.95 9.95 5.34
N ASP A 222 20.15 10.42 6.29
CA ASP A 222 18.70 10.65 6.15
C ASP A 222 18.45 12.15 5.92
N THR A 223 17.95 12.50 4.74
CA THR A 223 17.66 13.89 4.35
C THR A 223 16.26 14.37 4.80
N GLY A 224 15.59 13.56 5.59
CA GLY A 224 14.31 13.91 6.20
C GLY A 224 13.09 13.49 5.39
N ILE A 225 11.95 14.09 5.74
CA ILE A 225 10.64 13.71 5.21
C ILE A 225 10.41 14.41 3.88
N GLN A 226 9.82 13.67 2.92
CA GLN A 226 9.43 14.22 1.62
C GLN A 226 8.47 15.41 1.75
N ARG A 227 8.49 16.29 0.75
CA ARG A 227 7.42 17.24 0.48
C ARG A 227 6.36 16.57 -0.38
N LEU A 228 5.08 16.76 -0.07
CA LEU A 228 3.97 16.16 -0.80
C LEU A 228 3.55 17.05 -1.98
N VAL A 229 3.24 16.45 -3.12
CA VAL A 229 2.69 17.19 -4.27
C VAL A 229 1.27 17.68 -3.92
N ALA A 230 1.06 19.00 -3.89
CA ALA A 230 -0.22 19.59 -3.53
C ALA A 230 -1.25 19.42 -4.64
N ASP A 231 -0.87 19.79 -5.85
CA ASP A 231 -1.69 19.64 -7.05
C ASP A 231 -1.38 18.32 -7.73
N LEU A 232 -2.26 17.34 -7.53
CA LEU A 232 -2.08 15.99 -8.09
C LEU A 232 -2.24 15.95 -9.63
N ASP A 233 -2.76 16.99 -10.24
CA ASP A 233 -2.86 17.09 -11.70
C ASP A 233 -1.51 17.40 -12.35
N GLU A 234 -0.55 17.91 -11.58
CA GLU A 234 0.84 18.02 -12.02
C GLU A 234 1.56 16.68 -12.15
N LEU A 235 1.04 15.60 -11.53
CA LEU A 235 1.62 14.28 -11.67
C LEU A 235 1.56 13.79 -13.12
N PRO A 236 2.60 13.10 -13.61
CA PRO A 236 2.59 12.51 -14.95
C PRO A 236 1.40 11.60 -15.19
N HIS A 237 0.88 11.60 -16.42
CA HIS A 237 -0.28 10.79 -16.75
C HIS A 237 0.02 9.28 -16.67
N PRO A 238 -0.77 8.48 -15.91
CA PRO A 238 -0.47 7.06 -15.66
C PRO A 238 -0.56 6.18 -16.92
N VAL A 239 -1.13 6.66 -18.00
CA VAL A 239 -1.16 6.00 -19.31
C VAL A 239 0.25 5.72 -19.84
N LEU A 240 1.20 6.62 -19.58
CA LEU A 240 2.58 6.49 -20.04
C LEU A 240 3.28 5.26 -19.46
N GLY A 241 2.99 4.88 -18.22
CA GLY A 241 3.61 3.74 -17.55
C GLY A 241 3.28 2.39 -18.15
N TYR A 242 2.12 2.24 -18.81
CA TYR A 242 1.74 0.96 -19.43
C TYR A 242 2.58 0.61 -20.66
N ARG A 243 3.04 1.61 -21.43
CA ARG A 243 3.89 1.37 -22.60
C ARG A 243 5.29 0.83 -22.27
N LEU A 244 5.66 0.88 -20.98
CA LEU A 244 6.97 0.50 -20.49
C LEU A 244 7.04 -0.94 -19.96
N LEU A 245 5.89 -1.63 -19.86
CA LEU A 245 5.83 -2.93 -19.22
C LEU A 245 6.62 -3.99 -20.00
N GLU A 246 7.47 -4.73 -19.29
CA GLU A 246 8.10 -5.95 -19.83
C GLU A 246 7.05 -7.03 -20.04
N PRO A 247 7.02 -7.70 -21.21
CA PRO A 247 6.11 -8.82 -21.43
C PRO A 247 6.33 -9.95 -20.42
N PRO A 248 5.26 -10.66 -19.99
CA PRO A 248 5.41 -11.85 -19.16
C PRO A 248 6.35 -12.87 -19.80
N SER A 249 7.36 -13.30 -19.07
CA SER A 249 8.44 -14.14 -19.60
C SER A 249 9.05 -15.05 -18.52
N ARG A 250 9.61 -16.18 -18.95
CA ARG A 250 10.49 -17.04 -18.11
C ARG A 250 11.99 -16.72 -18.31
N ARG A 251 12.32 -15.68 -19.04
CA ARG A 251 13.71 -15.28 -19.31
C ARG A 251 14.32 -14.62 -18.09
N ALA A 252 15.64 -14.75 -17.98
CA ALA A 252 16.40 -14.05 -16.95
C ALA A 252 16.78 -12.61 -17.34
N THR A 253 16.61 -12.24 -18.62
CA THR A 253 16.90 -10.90 -19.17
C THR A 253 15.63 -10.26 -19.77
N LEU A 254 15.74 -9.01 -20.19
CA LEU A 254 14.67 -8.28 -20.86
C LEU A 254 14.43 -8.78 -22.28
N GLY A 255 13.19 -8.65 -22.74
CA GLY A 255 12.84 -8.81 -24.13
C GLY A 255 13.27 -7.61 -24.99
N PRO A 256 13.29 -7.76 -26.32
CA PRO A 256 13.69 -6.67 -27.22
C PRO A 256 12.72 -5.49 -27.17
N GLN A 257 11.44 -5.74 -26.91
CA GLN A 257 10.39 -4.73 -26.92
C GLN A 257 9.52 -4.80 -25.66
N SER A 258 8.90 -3.69 -25.30
CA SER A 258 7.88 -3.63 -24.25
C SER A 258 6.60 -4.36 -24.70
N LEU A 259 5.71 -4.61 -23.73
CA LEU A 259 4.42 -5.25 -23.97
C LEU A 259 3.56 -4.39 -24.91
N PRO A 260 3.14 -4.91 -26.08
CA PRO A 260 2.29 -4.18 -27.00
C PRO A 260 0.96 -3.75 -26.37
N ALA A 261 0.49 -2.55 -26.68
CA ALA A 261 -0.70 -1.94 -26.07
C ALA A 261 -1.94 -2.86 -26.12
N HIS A 262 -2.22 -3.49 -27.27
CA HIS A 262 -3.36 -4.40 -27.44
C HIS A 262 -3.30 -5.66 -26.54
N ARG A 263 -2.13 -6.01 -25.99
CA ARG A 263 -1.92 -7.16 -25.10
C ARG A 263 -1.98 -6.79 -23.63
N VAL A 264 -1.90 -5.51 -23.27
CA VAL A 264 -1.86 -5.05 -21.87
C VAL A 264 -3.07 -5.56 -21.10
N ARG A 265 -4.29 -5.39 -21.62
CA ARG A 265 -5.53 -5.84 -20.95
C ARG A 265 -5.57 -7.35 -20.69
N ARG A 266 -4.93 -8.16 -21.53
CA ARG A 266 -4.87 -9.62 -21.32
C ARG A 266 -4.14 -9.97 -20.04
N HIS A 267 -3.08 -9.23 -19.68
CA HIS A 267 -2.23 -9.50 -18.53
C HIS A 267 -2.63 -8.67 -17.30
N SER A 268 -3.12 -7.45 -17.52
CA SER A 268 -3.65 -6.55 -16.51
C SER A 268 -5.07 -6.11 -16.88
N PRO A 269 -6.09 -6.97 -16.68
CA PRO A 269 -7.49 -6.65 -17.06
C PRO A 269 -8.09 -5.52 -16.21
N ILE A 270 -7.56 -5.29 -15.02
CA ILE A 270 -7.94 -4.20 -14.12
C ILE A 270 -6.79 -3.20 -14.10
N SER A 271 -7.09 -1.92 -14.29
CA SER A 271 -6.13 -0.83 -14.12
C SER A 271 -6.24 -0.26 -12.71
N SER A 272 -5.15 -0.28 -11.94
CA SER A 272 -5.09 0.50 -10.70
C SER A 272 -4.92 1.99 -11.03
N ILE A 273 -5.70 2.83 -10.37
CA ILE A 273 -5.62 4.29 -10.45
C ILE A 273 -5.63 4.86 -9.04
N VAL A 274 -5.11 6.06 -8.87
CA VAL A 274 -5.21 6.81 -7.62
C VAL A 274 -5.99 8.08 -7.93
N MET A 275 -7.15 8.24 -7.30
CA MET A 275 -8.01 9.41 -7.44
C MET A 275 -7.78 10.37 -6.28
N THR A 276 -7.54 9.82 -5.09
CA THR A 276 -7.36 10.55 -3.84
C THR A 276 -6.21 9.98 -3.01
N PHE A 277 -5.58 10.82 -2.21
CA PHE A 277 -4.58 10.42 -1.21
C PHE A 277 -4.97 10.92 0.17
N GLY A 278 -4.78 10.08 1.18
CA GLY A 278 -4.97 10.43 2.57
C GLY A 278 -6.34 10.11 3.11
N CYS A 279 -6.42 10.07 4.44
CA CYS A 279 -7.61 9.75 5.19
C CYS A 279 -7.67 10.65 6.44
N LYS A 280 -8.85 11.19 6.76
CA LYS A 280 -9.06 12.02 7.97
C LYS A 280 -9.01 11.24 9.27
N PHE A 281 -9.19 9.92 9.21
CA PHE A 281 -9.15 9.07 10.41
C PHE A 281 -7.71 8.81 10.83
N ALA A 282 -7.48 8.79 12.14
CA ALA A 282 -6.18 8.52 12.75
C ALA A 282 -6.19 7.15 13.45
N CYS A 283 -6.52 6.10 12.70
CA CYS A 283 -6.54 4.73 13.22
C CYS A 283 -5.13 4.33 13.72
N PRO A 284 -4.97 3.88 14.95
CA PRO A 284 -3.64 3.71 15.54
C PRO A 284 -2.81 2.59 14.92
N TYR A 285 -3.44 1.67 14.20
CA TYR A 285 -2.77 0.59 13.45
C TYR A 285 -2.43 0.94 11.99
N CYS A 286 -2.91 2.11 11.50
CA CYS A 286 -2.82 2.48 10.09
C CYS A 286 -1.64 3.44 9.84
N PRO A 287 -0.77 3.17 8.86
CA PRO A 287 0.36 4.03 8.53
C PRO A 287 -0.01 5.21 7.62
N ILE A 288 -1.21 5.22 7.03
CA ILE A 288 -1.65 6.23 6.05
C ILE A 288 -1.56 7.68 6.57
N PRO A 289 -1.96 8.00 7.83
CA PRO A 289 -1.82 9.35 8.34
C PRO A 289 -0.37 9.85 8.40
N ALA A 290 0.58 8.94 8.63
CA ALA A 290 2.00 9.27 8.64
C ALA A 290 2.51 9.55 7.22
N TYR A 291 2.24 8.66 6.27
CA TYR A 291 2.68 8.82 4.88
C TYR A 291 2.15 10.11 4.24
N ASN A 292 0.87 10.35 4.38
CA ASN A 292 0.22 11.54 3.82
C ASN A 292 0.36 12.79 4.72
N GLN A 293 1.14 12.73 5.80
CA GLN A 293 1.35 13.86 6.73
C GLN A 293 0.02 14.51 7.14
N ARG A 294 -1.03 13.68 7.30
CA ARG A 294 -2.43 14.06 7.58
C ARG A 294 -3.06 15.00 6.54
N GLN A 295 -2.48 15.10 5.35
CA GLN A 295 -3.07 15.82 4.23
C GLN A 295 -4.05 14.93 3.48
N PHE A 296 -5.15 15.50 2.99
CA PHE A 296 -6.06 14.88 2.03
C PHE A 296 -5.96 15.62 0.72
N ARG A 297 -5.58 14.93 -0.34
CA ARG A 297 -5.32 15.49 -1.66
C ARG A 297 -6.15 14.73 -2.71
N THR A 298 -6.64 15.41 -3.73
CA THR A 298 -7.41 14.79 -4.81
C THR A 298 -6.92 15.32 -6.16
N LYS A 299 -7.00 14.49 -7.18
CA LYS A 299 -6.97 14.96 -8.57
C LYS A 299 -8.25 15.73 -8.89
N SER A 300 -8.20 16.58 -9.91
CA SER A 300 -9.44 17.19 -10.43
C SER A 300 -10.37 16.13 -11.02
N PRO A 301 -11.68 16.38 -11.02
CA PRO A 301 -12.65 15.49 -11.64
C PRO A 301 -12.35 15.21 -13.12
N GLU A 302 -11.95 16.23 -13.85
CA GLU A 302 -11.60 16.20 -15.28
C GLU A 302 -10.36 15.32 -15.51
N ARG A 303 -9.36 15.44 -14.64
CA ARG A 303 -8.15 14.60 -14.71
C ARG A 303 -8.47 13.14 -14.50
N ILE A 304 -9.34 12.80 -13.54
CA ILE A 304 -9.75 11.42 -13.30
C ILE A 304 -10.51 10.86 -14.50
N ALA A 305 -11.41 11.65 -15.09
CA ALA A 305 -12.17 11.26 -16.27
C ALA A 305 -11.24 11.01 -17.48
N ASP A 306 -10.28 11.91 -17.73
CA ASP A 306 -9.28 11.77 -18.80
C ASP A 306 -8.40 10.52 -18.60
N GLU A 307 -7.95 10.26 -17.38
CA GLU A 307 -7.15 9.05 -17.07
C GLU A 307 -7.92 7.77 -17.40
N MET A 308 -9.19 7.66 -16.99
CA MET A 308 -10.03 6.50 -17.29
C MET A 308 -10.29 6.36 -18.80
N TYR A 309 -10.58 7.48 -19.47
CA TYR A 309 -10.82 7.49 -20.91
C TYR A 309 -9.58 7.04 -21.67
N ARG A 310 -8.42 7.66 -21.46
CA ARG A 310 -7.18 7.35 -22.19
C ARG A 310 -6.70 5.92 -21.92
N LEU A 311 -6.77 5.44 -20.67
CA LEU A 311 -6.46 4.05 -20.35
C LEU A 311 -7.42 3.08 -21.06
N GLY A 312 -8.67 3.46 -21.23
CA GLY A 312 -9.66 2.72 -22.00
C GLY A 312 -9.35 2.73 -23.52
N ALA A 313 -9.06 3.89 -24.08
CA ALA A 313 -8.80 4.08 -25.51
C ALA A 313 -7.49 3.41 -25.94
N GLU A 314 -6.39 3.62 -25.20
CA GLU A 314 -5.06 3.14 -25.58
C GLU A 314 -4.85 1.63 -25.28
N TYR A 315 -5.39 1.12 -24.16
CA TYR A 315 -5.12 -0.25 -23.68
C TYR A 315 -6.37 -1.13 -23.56
N GLY A 316 -7.55 -0.59 -23.82
CA GLY A 316 -8.82 -1.31 -23.74
C GLY A 316 -9.29 -1.58 -22.31
N HIS A 317 -8.80 -0.86 -21.31
CA HIS A 317 -9.26 -1.02 -19.95
C HIS A 317 -10.72 -0.60 -19.77
N ARG A 318 -11.48 -1.43 -19.05
CA ARG A 318 -12.88 -1.18 -18.69
C ARG A 318 -13.11 -1.22 -17.19
N PHE A 319 -12.17 -1.78 -16.45
CA PHE A 319 -12.24 -1.97 -15.01
C PHE A 319 -11.09 -1.21 -14.34
N PHE A 320 -11.45 -0.34 -13.40
CA PHE A 320 -10.52 0.51 -12.69
C PHE A 320 -10.63 0.26 -11.20
N PHE A 321 -9.51 0.02 -10.54
CA PHE A 321 -9.46 -0.08 -9.08
C PHE A 321 -8.79 1.18 -8.53
N GLY A 322 -9.58 2.00 -7.80
CA GLY A 322 -9.07 3.13 -7.05
C GLY A 322 -8.32 2.62 -5.82
N THR A 323 -7.01 2.86 -5.80
CA THR A 323 -6.17 2.56 -4.64
C THR A 323 -6.18 3.76 -3.68
N ASP A 324 -7.38 4.20 -3.33
CA ASP A 324 -7.64 5.36 -2.49
C ASP A 324 -7.65 4.94 -1.00
N ASP A 325 -7.16 5.79 -0.11
CA ASP A 325 -7.19 5.50 1.33
C ASP A 325 -8.61 5.63 1.94
N ASN A 326 -9.41 6.56 1.43
CA ASN A 326 -10.81 6.75 1.75
C ASN A 326 -11.44 7.73 0.74
N PHE A 327 -11.99 7.23 -0.34
CA PHE A 327 -12.52 8.05 -1.42
C PHE A 327 -13.62 9.04 -0.98
N PHE A 328 -14.46 8.67 -0.02
CA PHE A 328 -15.52 9.54 0.52
C PHE A 328 -15.07 10.48 1.64
N ASN A 329 -13.77 10.67 1.80
CA ASN A 329 -13.19 11.46 2.88
C ASN A 329 -13.70 12.92 2.95
N ASP A 330 -13.92 13.55 1.80
CA ASP A 330 -14.49 14.88 1.63
C ASP A 330 -15.72 14.78 0.73
N ARG A 331 -16.90 15.06 1.31
CA ARG A 331 -18.18 14.91 0.60
C ARG A 331 -18.28 15.83 -0.62
N LYS A 332 -17.84 17.09 -0.52
CA LYS A 332 -17.96 18.06 -1.62
C LYS A 332 -17.11 17.63 -2.80
N ARG A 333 -15.81 17.39 -2.56
CA ARG A 333 -14.88 16.93 -3.60
C ARG A 333 -15.33 15.60 -4.23
N THR A 334 -15.87 14.69 -3.42
CA THR A 334 -16.41 13.43 -3.93
C THR A 334 -17.59 13.65 -4.86
N LEU A 335 -18.53 14.55 -4.50
CA LEU A 335 -19.68 14.88 -5.35
C LEU A 335 -19.22 15.49 -6.68
N ASP A 336 -18.28 16.42 -6.65
CA ASP A 336 -17.70 17.03 -7.86
C ASP A 336 -17.13 15.95 -8.79
N ILE A 337 -16.38 14.97 -8.23
CA ILE A 337 -15.81 13.87 -8.99
C ILE A 337 -16.91 12.98 -9.60
N VAL A 338 -17.86 12.52 -8.80
CA VAL A 338 -18.88 11.56 -9.30
C VAL A 338 -19.84 12.22 -10.29
N GLU A 339 -20.19 13.52 -10.12
CA GLU A 339 -20.98 14.27 -11.07
C GLU A 339 -20.27 14.40 -12.41
N THR A 340 -18.99 14.75 -12.38
CA THR A 340 -18.17 14.84 -13.60
C THR A 340 -18.08 13.49 -14.30
N LEU A 341 -17.75 12.40 -13.59
CA LEU A 341 -17.68 11.06 -14.17
C LEU A 341 -19.02 10.58 -14.75
N ALA A 342 -20.16 10.95 -14.13
CA ALA A 342 -21.48 10.61 -14.63
C ALA A 342 -21.84 11.32 -15.94
N ARG A 343 -21.35 12.55 -16.12
CA ARG A 343 -21.63 13.39 -17.29
C ARG A 343 -20.55 13.32 -18.37
N ALA A 344 -19.33 12.87 -18.02
CA ALA A 344 -18.19 12.85 -18.93
C ALA A 344 -18.51 12.11 -20.22
N GLU A 345 -18.20 12.76 -21.33
CA GLU A 345 -18.37 12.23 -22.69
C GLU A 345 -17.06 12.44 -23.47
N PHE A 346 -16.63 11.40 -24.16
CA PHE A 346 -15.46 11.39 -25.01
C PHE A 346 -15.80 10.67 -26.32
N ASP A 347 -15.43 11.24 -27.44
CA ASP A 347 -15.69 10.69 -28.78
C ASP A 347 -17.16 10.25 -28.96
N GLY A 348 -18.12 11.08 -28.52
CA GLY A 348 -19.55 10.81 -28.63
C GLY A 348 -20.07 9.66 -27.79
N SER A 349 -19.27 9.18 -26.80
CA SER A 349 -19.65 8.10 -25.89
C SER A 349 -19.50 8.52 -24.44
N ARG A 350 -20.47 8.18 -23.62
CA ARG A 350 -20.41 8.45 -22.17
C ARG A 350 -19.39 7.54 -21.51
N LEU A 351 -18.50 8.13 -20.71
CA LEU A 351 -17.47 7.40 -19.97
C LEU A 351 -18.08 6.30 -19.11
N ARG A 352 -19.19 6.56 -18.43
CA ARG A 352 -19.91 5.63 -17.56
C ARG A 352 -20.39 4.34 -18.25
N ASP A 353 -20.52 4.33 -19.57
CA ASP A 353 -20.91 3.15 -20.32
C ASP A 353 -19.72 2.22 -20.63
N LYS A 354 -18.52 2.79 -20.69
CA LYS A 354 -17.27 2.10 -21.02
C LYS A 354 -16.43 1.78 -19.79
N ALA A 355 -16.45 2.60 -18.73
CA ALA A 355 -15.66 2.46 -17.52
C ALA A 355 -16.50 1.93 -16.34
N ARG A 356 -15.92 1.01 -15.58
CA ARG A 356 -16.45 0.52 -14.30
C ARG A 356 -15.34 0.67 -13.28
N TRP A 357 -15.63 1.28 -12.15
CA TRP A 357 -14.63 1.50 -11.13
C TRP A 357 -15.07 1.00 -9.75
N TYR A 358 -14.10 0.78 -8.92
CA TYR A 358 -14.17 0.26 -7.56
C TYR A 358 -13.20 1.04 -6.71
N THR A 359 -13.47 1.24 -5.41
CA THR A 359 -12.53 1.94 -4.52
C THR A 359 -12.77 1.59 -3.05
N GLU A 360 -11.97 2.15 -2.17
CA GLU A 360 -12.02 1.95 -0.73
C GLU A 360 -12.68 3.15 -0.02
N VAL A 361 -13.53 2.85 0.97
CA VAL A 361 -14.28 3.84 1.74
C VAL A 361 -14.48 3.38 3.19
N THR A 362 -14.85 4.31 4.08
CA THR A 362 -15.30 3.97 5.42
C THR A 362 -16.83 3.84 5.48
N VAL A 363 -17.35 3.01 6.42
CA VAL A 363 -18.80 2.91 6.69
C VAL A 363 -19.38 4.28 7.07
N HIS A 364 -18.66 5.03 7.91
CA HIS A 364 -19.10 6.35 8.38
C HIS A 364 -19.30 7.36 7.23
N ASP A 365 -18.35 7.44 6.30
CA ASP A 365 -18.45 8.40 5.19
C ASP A 365 -19.42 7.91 4.12
N THR A 366 -19.55 6.59 3.92
CA THR A 366 -20.59 6.03 3.05
C THR A 366 -21.98 6.35 3.56
N LEU A 367 -22.20 6.32 4.88
CA LEU A 367 -23.48 6.71 5.48
C LEU A 367 -23.81 8.19 5.21
N LYS A 368 -22.81 9.08 5.26
CA LYS A 368 -22.97 10.49 4.88
C LYS A 368 -23.30 10.70 3.41
N MET A 369 -22.89 9.77 2.56
CA MET A 369 -23.12 9.76 1.11
C MET A 369 -24.39 9.00 0.70
N LYS A 370 -25.18 8.46 1.61
CA LYS A 370 -26.26 7.50 1.33
C LYS A 370 -27.29 7.97 0.30
N GLU A 371 -27.65 9.24 0.31
CA GLU A 371 -28.62 9.81 -0.64
C GLU A 371 -28.00 10.01 -2.05
N HIS A 372 -26.69 10.03 -2.17
CA HIS A 372 -25.96 10.21 -3.43
C HIS A 372 -25.45 8.88 -4.04
N LEU A 373 -25.69 7.73 -3.39
CA LEU A 373 -25.24 6.43 -3.91
C LEU A 373 -25.80 6.09 -5.30
N PRO A 374 -27.04 6.47 -5.67
CA PRO A 374 -27.51 6.32 -7.05
C PRO A 374 -26.62 7.07 -8.07
N LEU A 375 -26.19 8.30 -7.76
CA LEU A 375 -25.28 9.06 -8.58
C LEU A 375 -23.89 8.42 -8.65
N VAL A 376 -23.36 7.90 -7.53
CA VAL A 376 -22.10 7.15 -7.49
C VAL A 376 -22.17 5.92 -8.40
N HIS A 377 -23.28 5.20 -8.42
CA HIS A 377 -23.52 4.08 -9.35
C HIS A 377 -23.60 4.57 -10.80
N GLU A 378 -24.30 5.68 -11.06
CA GLU A 378 -24.40 6.31 -12.37
C GLU A 378 -23.03 6.69 -12.91
N ALA A 379 -22.14 7.22 -12.08
CA ALA A 379 -20.76 7.55 -12.40
C ALA A 379 -19.89 6.33 -12.75
N GLY A 380 -20.42 5.11 -12.70
CA GLY A 380 -19.71 3.88 -13.07
C GLY A 380 -19.21 3.05 -11.89
N CYS A 381 -19.40 3.47 -10.63
CA CYS A 381 -19.01 2.67 -9.47
C CYS A 381 -19.82 1.36 -9.39
N ARG A 382 -19.16 0.24 -9.12
CA ARG A 382 -19.83 -1.09 -9.06
C ARG A 382 -19.57 -1.85 -7.76
N ALA A 383 -18.54 -1.51 -7.03
CA ALA A 383 -18.28 -2.07 -5.71
C ALA A 383 -17.50 -1.08 -4.84
N LEU A 384 -17.72 -1.16 -3.53
CA LEU A 384 -16.97 -0.41 -2.53
C LEU A 384 -16.43 -1.38 -1.48
N TRP A 385 -15.11 -1.29 -1.24
CA TRP A 385 -14.47 -1.90 -0.09
C TRP A 385 -14.71 -1.03 1.13
N LEU A 386 -15.32 -1.60 2.17
CA LEU A 386 -15.69 -0.86 3.37
C LEU A 386 -14.84 -1.30 4.54
N GLY A 387 -14.06 -0.38 5.11
CA GLY A 387 -13.38 -0.57 6.38
C GLY A 387 -14.39 -0.69 7.52
N VAL A 388 -14.83 -1.93 7.79
CA VAL A 388 -15.73 -2.27 8.91
C VAL A 388 -14.92 -2.51 10.16
N GLU A 389 -13.75 -3.12 10.03
CA GLU A 389 -12.82 -3.55 11.07
C GLU A 389 -13.49 -4.51 12.06
N ASP A 390 -14.33 -3.97 12.94
CA ASP A 390 -15.10 -4.66 13.97
C ASP A 390 -16.43 -3.94 14.18
N LEU A 391 -17.55 -4.67 14.03
CA LEU A 391 -18.92 -4.13 14.15
C LEU A 391 -19.25 -3.62 15.56
N THR A 392 -18.57 -4.14 16.58
CA THR A 392 -18.78 -3.75 17.98
C THR A 392 -17.95 -2.55 18.40
N ALA A 393 -17.14 -1.99 17.48
CA ALA A 393 -16.24 -0.87 17.71
C ALA A 393 -15.28 -1.06 18.90
N THR A 394 -14.94 -2.32 19.22
CA THR A 394 -14.01 -2.67 20.31
C THR A 394 -12.56 -2.36 19.92
N LEU A 395 -12.20 -2.65 18.66
CA LEU A 395 -10.86 -2.39 18.14
C LEU A 395 -10.66 -0.89 17.88
N ILE A 396 -11.66 -0.23 17.27
CA ILE A 396 -11.59 1.19 16.93
C ILE A 396 -12.98 1.82 16.81
N LYS A 397 -13.09 3.05 17.30
CA LYS A 397 -14.32 3.86 17.21
C LYS A 397 -14.25 4.81 15.99
N LYS A 398 -14.77 4.39 14.83
CA LYS A 398 -14.94 5.24 13.63
C LYS A 398 -16.40 5.67 13.41
N GLY A 399 -17.26 5.55 14.43
CA GLY A 399 -18.68 5.84 14.33
C GLY A 399 -19.50 4.74 13.64
N GLN A 400 -18.89 3.58 13.32
CA GLN A 400 -19.60 2.39 12.85
C GLN A 400 -20.28 1.66 14.01
N ASN A 401 -21.35 0.97 13.73
CA ASN A 401 -22.01 -0.04 14.56
C ASN A 401 -22.82 -0.98 13.66
N VAL A 402 -23.46 -1.99 14.23
CA VAL A 402 -24.26 -2.98 13.48
C VAL A 402 -25.35 -2.32 12.63
N ASP A 403 -26.13 -1.40 13.21
CA ASP A 403 -27.26 -0.78 12.53
C ASP A 403 -26.83 0.11 11.37
N LYS A 404 -25.86 0.99 11.60
CA LYS A 404 -25.29 1.87 10.58
C LYS A 404 -24.65 1.08 9.44
N THR A 405 -23.92 0.01 9.77
CA THR A 405 -23.29 -0.84 8.76
C THR A 405 -24.35 -1.57 7.93
N THR A 406 -25.39 -2.07 8.58
CA THR A 406 -26.51 -2.74 7.92
C THR A 406 -27.26 -1.76 7.00
N GLU A 407 -27.56 -0.54 7.47
CA GLU A 407 -28.16 0.52 6.66
C GLU A 407 -27.33 0.82 5.41
N VAL A 408 -26.02 1.05 5.58
CA VAL A 408 -25.10 1.33 4.47
C VAL A 408 -25.13 0.19 3.44
N PHE A 409 -25.10 -1.06 3.87
CA PHE A 409 -25.08 -2.20 2.96
C PHE A 409 -26.40 -2.35 2.19
N HIS A 410 -27.53 -2.10 2.83
CA HIS A 410 -28.82 -2.07 2.15
C HIS A 410 -28.87 -0.95 1.11
N ARG A 411 -28.48 0.27 1.47
CA ARG A 411 -28.44 1.42 0.54
C ARG A 411 -27.52 1.17 -0.65
N LEU A 412 -26.34 0.58 -0.44
CA LEU A 412 -25.44 0.21 -1.53
C LEU A 412 -26.08 -0.80 -2.49
N ARG A 413 -26.68 -1.85 -1.95
CA ARG A 413 -27.39 -2.86 -2.76
C ARG A 413 -28.55 -2.26 -3.56
N ASP A 414 -29.33 -1.40 -2.93
CA ASP A 414 -30.46 -0.71 -3.57
C ASP A 414 -29.99 0.21 -4.69
N ALA A 415 -28.81 0.80 -4.55
CA ALA A 415 -28.14 1.55 -5.60
C ALA A 415 -27.44 0.68 -6.67
N GLY A 416 -27.36 -0.66 -6.50
CA GLY A 416 -26.66 -1.55 -7.43
C GLY A 416 -25.12 -1.61 -7.24
N ILE A 417 -24.63 -1.11 -6.10
CA ILE A 417 -23.21 -1.14 -5.70
C ILE A 417 -22.98 -2.33 -4.77
N CYS A 418 -21.94 -3.10 -5.03
CA CYS A 418 -21.58 -4.28 -4.26
C CYS A 418 -20.86 -3.89 -2.95
N PRO A 419 -21.39 -4.19 -1.75
CA PRO A 419 -20.71 -3.98 -0.49
C PRO A 419 -19.70 -5.10 -0.22
N MET A 420 -18.45 -4.73 0.03
CA MET A 420 -17.31 -5.62 0.23
C MET A 420 -16.59 -5.27 1.55
N PRO A 421 -17.01 -5.81 2.70
CA PRO A 421 -16.42 -5.48 3.98
C PRO A 421 -15.00 -6.01 4.15
N MET A 422 -14.16 -5.19 4.77
CA MET A 422 -12.87 -5.55 5.34
C MET A 422 -12.99 -5.57 6.86
N MET A 423 -12.56 -6.68 7.46
CA MET A 423 -12.59 -6.90 8.90
C MET A 423 -11.17 -7.15 9.43
N MET A 424 -10.96 -6.80 10.69
CA MET A 424 -9.78 -7.16 11.44
C MET A 424 -10.13 -8.11 12.58
N HIS A 425 -9.48 -9.27 12.62
CA HIS A 425 -9.57 -10.19 13.75
C HIS A 425 -8.45 -9.89 14.76
N HIS A 426 -8.82 -9.76 16.03
CA HIS A 426 -7.89 -9.37 17.09
C HIS A 426 -7.99 -10.29 18.32
N ASP A 427 -7.04 -10.17 19.24
CA ASP A 427 -6.88 -11.11 20.36
C ASP A 427 -8.11 -11.24 21.26
N ALA A 428 -8.79 -10.15 21.55
CA ALA A 428 -9.96 -10.17 22.42
C ALA A 428 -11.20 -10.75 21.74
N GLN A 429 -11.28 -10.80 20.40
CA GLN A 429 -12.46 -11.27 19.68
C GLN A 429 -12.51 -12.81 19.66
N PRO A 430 -13.53 -13.48 20.22
CA PRO A 430 -13.69 -14.92 20.11
C PRO A 430 -14.19 -15.34 18.71
N LEU A 431 -14.14 -16.64 18.42
CA LEU A 431 -14.73 -17.17 17.17
C LEU A 431 -16.25 -16.96 17.13
N TYR A 432 -16.92 -17.26 18.25
CA TYR A 432 -18.37 -17.20 18.37
C TYR A 432 -18.79 -16.81 19.80
N THR A 433 -19.90 -16.10 19.92
CA THR A 433 -20.54 -15.78 21.19
C THR A 433 -22.02 -16.11 21.13
N TRP A 434 -22.57 -16.64 22.24
CA TRP A 434 -23.98 -17.03 22.34
C TRP A 434 -24.90 -15.85 22.68
N ARG A 435 -24.39 -14.84 23.40
CA ARG A 435 -25.18 -13.78 24.01
C ARG A 435 -25.15 -12.44 23.27
N ASN A 436 -24.21 -12.26 22.35
CA ASN A 436 -24.02 -10.98 21.65
C ASN A 436 -23.37 -11.19 20.28
N ASP A 437 -23.20 -10.12 19.53
CA ASP A 437 -22.65 -10.14 18.17
C ASP A 437 -21.13 -9.91 18.12
N TYR A 438 -20.40 -10.08 19.23
CA TYR A 438 -18.98 -9.81 19.30
C TYR A 438 -18.09 -10.86 18.61
N GLY A 439 -18.55 -12.10 18.54
CA GLY A 439 -17.78 -13.18 17.91
C GLY A 439 -17.58 -12.95 16.41
N LEU A 440 -16.44 -13.40 15.88
CA LEU A 440 -16.10 -13.26 14.46
C LEU A 440 -17.22 -13.83 13.54
N LEU A 441 -17.68 -15.06 13.80
CA LEU A 441 -18.75 -15.68 13.00
C LEU A 441 -20.09 -14.97 13.16
N ASN A 442 -20.40 -14.40 14.34
CA ASN A 442 -21.59 -13.61 14.55
C ASN A 442 -21.58 -12.37 13.63
N GLN A 443 -20.47 -11.65 13.61
CA GLN A 443 -20.30 -10.46 12.75
C GLN A 443 -20.36 -10.82 11.26
N ILE A 444 -19.69 -11.90 10.84
CA ILE A 444 -19.75 -12.39 9.46
C ILE A 444 -21.18 -12.73 9.05
N LYS A 445 -21.96 -13.37 9.94
CA LYS A 445 -23.39 -13.68 9.71
C LYS A 445 -24.21 -12.41 9.52
N LEU A 446 -24.00 -11.39 10.34
CA LEU A 446 -24.66 -10.08 10.21
C LEU A 446 -24.32 -9.41 8.89
N LEU A 447 -23.04 -9.31 8.52
CA LEU A 447 -22.60 -8.72 7.26
C LEU A 447 -23.19 -9.45 6.05
N ARG A 448 -23.25 -10.78 6.09
CA ARG A 448 -23.90 -11.57 5.03
C ARG A 448 -25.40 -11.26 4.93
N LYS A 449 -26.11 -11.18 6.07
CA LYS A 449 -27.54 -10.82 6.08
C LYS A 449 -27.77 -9.42 5.53
N ALA A 450 -26.89 -8.47 5.87
CA ALA A 450 -26.92 -7.11 5.34
C ALA A 450 -26.64 -7.05 3.83
N GLY A 451 -26.02 -8.09 3.25
CA GLY A 451 -25.85 -8.23 1.81
C GLY A 451 -24.41 -8.10 1.32
N ALA A 452 -23.43 -8.31 2.20
CA ALA A 452 -22.04 -8.45 1.79
C ALA A 452 -21.89 -9.53 0.72
N ILE A 453 -21.20 -9.22 -0.38
CA ILE A 453 -20.95 -10.17 -1.47
C ILE A 453 -19.60 -10.86 -1.37
N SER A 454 -18.66 -10.24 -0.67
CA SER A 454 -17.36 -10.79 -0.31
C SER A 454 -17.04 -10.42 1.13
N ILE A 455 -15.97 -10.99 1.66
CA ILE A 455 -15.40 -10.60 2.95
C ILE A 455 -13.89 -10.73 2.87
N GLN A 456 -13.18 -9.76 3.43
CA GLN A 456 -11.76 -9.84 3.70
C GLN A 456 -11.57 -9.79 5.21
N ILE A 457 -10.82 -10.74 5.76
CA ILE A 457 -10.51 -10.81 7.18
C ILE A 457 -9.00 -10.79 7.34
N LEU A 458 -8.48 -9.80 8.04
CA LEU A 458 -7.05 -9.63 8.26
C LEU A 458 -6.73 -9.80 9.74
N MET A 459 -5.56 -10.34 10.03
CA MET A 459 -4.96 -10.28 11.36
C MET A 459 -4.26 -8.93 11.53
N LEU A 460 -4.27 -8.43 12.76
CA LEU A 460 -3.46 -7.25 13.11
C LEU A 460 -1.98 -7.63 12.98
N VAL A 461 -1.25 -6.84 12.21
CA VAL A 461 0.20 -6.96 12.02
C VAL A 461 0.89 -5.66 12.44
N PRO A 462 2.15 -5.72 12.93
CA PRO A 462 2.90 -4.51 13.23
C PRO A 462 3.18 -3.75 11.91
N SER A 463 2.63 -2.55 11.79
CA SER A 463 2.77 -1.71 10.58
C SER A 463 3.63 -0.50 10.89
N ALA A 464 4.84 -0.46 10.32
CA ALA A 464 5.74 0.68 10.44
C ALA A 464 5.02 1.97 9.99
N GLY A 465 5.23 3.07 10.70
CA GLY A 465 4.53 4.34 10.50
C GLY A 465 3.19 4.45 11.24
N SER A 466 2.68 3.37 11.83
CA SER A 466 1.48 3.41 12.67
C SER A 466 1.80 3.76 14.13
N LYS A 467 0.83 4.31 14.86
CA LYS A 467 0.99 4.67 16.27
C LYS A 467 1.25 3.45 17.17
N TRP A 468 0.65 2.31 16.85
CA TRP A 468 0.81 1.08 17.63
C TRP A 468 2.10 0.32 17.31
N TYR A 469 2.90 0.75 16.34
CA TYR A 469 4.06 -0.02 15.89
C TYR A 469 5.02 -0.35 17.03
N GLU A 470 5.54 0.66 17.72
CA GLU A 470 6.49 0.48 18.84
C GLU A 470 5.86 -0.28 20.01
N GLN A 471 4.63 0.09 20.38
CA GLN A 471 3.89 -0.58 21.45
C GLN A 471 3.71 -2.07 21.18
N THR A 472 3.46 -2.46 19.93
CA THR A 472 3.29 -3.86 19.55
C THR A 472 4.55 -4.68 19.82
N TYR A 473 5.74 -4.08 19.63
CA TYR A 473 7.02 -4.72 19.96
C TYR A 473 7.31 -4.68 21.45
N THR A 474 7.29 -3.51 22.07
CA THR A 474 7.68 -3.35 23.48
C THR A 474 6.78 -4.11 24.44
N SER A 475 5.52 -4.35 24.07
CA SER A 475 4.63 -5.25 24.80
C SER A 475 4.90 -6.74 24.58
N GLY A 476 5.86 -7.12 23.70
CA GLY A 476 6.18 -8.51 23.41
C GLY A 476 5.08 -9.25 22.63
N GLN A 477 4.28 -8.55 21.83
CA GLN A 477 3.28 -9.21 20.96
C GLN A 477 3.91 -9.89 19.76
N VAL A 478 4.96 -9.28 19.18
CA VAL A 478 5.54 -9.69 17.90
C VAL A 478 6.35 -10.98 18.07
N PHE A 479 6.12 -11.93 17.18
CA PHE A 479 6.89 -13.18 17.15
C PHE A 479 8.14 -13.00 16.30
N ASP A 480 9.30 -13.51 16.77
CA ASP A 480 10.52 -13.66 15.99
C ASP A 480 10.56 -15.04 15.33
N ARG A 481 10.43 -16.09 16.16
CA ARG A 481 10.50 -17.47 15.68
C ARG A 481 9.41 -18.33 16.32
N ILE A 482 8.98 -19.33 15.58
CA ILE A 482 8.04 -20.34 16.08
C ILE A 482 8.54 -21.71 15.68
N GLY A 483 8.90 -22.54 16.68
CA GLY A 483 9.51 -23.84 16.45
C GLY A 483 10.76 -23.73 15.56
N GLY A 484 11.63 -22.76 15.87
CA GLY A 484 12.88 -22.49 15.14
C GLY A 484 12.71 -21.77 13.79
N ARG A 485 11.50 -21.66 13.25
CA ARG A 485 11.26 -20.96 11.98
C ARG A 485 11.02 -19.46 12.24
N ARG A 486 11.84 -18.62 11.60
CA ARG A 486 11.71 -17.16 11.65
C ARG A 486 10.43 -16.70 10.95
N ILE A 487 9.83 -15.63 11.46
CA ILE A 487 8.77 -14.90 10.76
C ILE A 487 9.37 -14.27 9.50
N GLU A 488 8.76 -14.54 8.35
CA GLU A 488 9.23 -14.05 7.07
C GLU A 488 8.38 -12.84 6.61
N PRO A 489 8.96 -11.88 5.86
CA PRO A 489 8.25 -10.67 5.44
C PRO A 489 6.90 -10.93 4.75
N TYR A 490 6.78 -11.96 3.91
CA TYR A 490 5.52 -12.27 3.22
C TYR A 490 4.36 -12.59 4.17
N MET A 491 4.64 -12.97 5.43
CA MET A 491 3.61 -13.29 6.43
C MET A 491 2.93 -12.04 7.00
N HIS A 492 3.42 -10.84 6.65
CA HIS A 492 2.78 -9.56 6.95
C HIS A 492 1.60 -9.24 6.03
N ASP A 493 1.15 -10.18 5.19
CA ASP A 493 -0.02 -10.03 4.31
C ASP A 493 -1.38 -10.10 5.05
N GLY A 494 -1.38 -10.21 6.38
CA GLY A 494 -2.58 -10.28 7.23
C GLY A 494 -3.25 -11.66 7.30
N ASN A 495 -2.71 -12.68 6.62
CA ASN A 495 -3.25 -14.04 6.65
C ASN A 495 -2.64 -14.91 7.75
N TYR A 496 -1.63 -14.40 8.44
CA TYR A 496 -0.89 -15.14 9.47
C TYR A 496 -0.93 -14.39 10.80
N VAL A 497 -1.09 -15.14 11.88
CA VAL A 497 -0.90 -14.61 13.23
C VAL A 497 0.59 -14.53 13.50
N ILE A 498 1.15 -13.33 13.42
CA ILE A 498 2.57 -13.02 13.64
C ILE A 498 2.78 -12.10 14.85
N ALA A 499 1.69 -11.60 15.41
CA ALA A 499 1.69 -10.80 16.63
C ALA A 499 0.43 -11.13 17.44
N SER A 500 0.57 -11.45 18.73
CA SER A 500 -0.56 -11.77 19.59
C SER A 500 -0.12 -11.91 21.05
N HIS A 501 -0.94 -11.43 21.99
CA HIS A 501 -0.83 -11.75 23.42
C HIS A 501 -1.68 -12.95 23.83
N HIS A 502 -2.51 -13.47 22.94
CA HIS A 502 -3.38 -14.59 23.27
C HIS A 502 -2.56 -15.83 23.67
N HIS A 503 -2.90 -16.46 24.79
CA HIS A 503 -2.18 -17.63 25.33
C HIS A 503 -2.20 -18.84 24.36
N ARG A 504 -3.13 -18.89 23.41
CA ARG A 504 -3.25 -19.89 22.35
C ARG A 504 -3.40 -19.23 21.00
N PRO A 505 -2.35 -18.61 20.41
CA PRO A 505 -2.44 -17.86 19.17
C PRO A 505 -2.86 -18.71 17.97
N TRP A 506 -2.61 -20.03 18.01
CA TRP A 506 -3.12 -20.96 17.01
C TRP A 506 -4.65 -20.94 16.84
N ARG A 507 -5.41 -20.66 17.94
CA ARG A 507 -6.87 -20.50 17.86
C ARG A 507 -7.25 -19.31 16.98
N LYS A 508 -6.50 -18.20 17.06
CA LYS A 508 -6.73 -17.03 16.23
C LYS A 508 -6.49 -17.35 14.76
N GLN A 509 -5.45 -18.13 14.46
CA GLN A 509 -5.19 -18.59 13.10
C GLN A 509 -6.31 -19.50 12.58
N LEU A 510 -6.84 -20.39 13.39
CA LEU A 510 -7.99 -21.22 13.02
C LEU A 510 -9.28 -20.41 12.89
N ASN A 511 -9.50 -19.40 13.74
CA ASN A 511 -10.64 -18.51 13.65
C ASN A 511 -10.69 -17.79 12.30
N LEU A 512 -9.55 -17.26 11.84
CA LEU A 512 -9.44 -16.62 10.54
C LEU A 512 -9.91 -17.56 9.42
N MET A 513 -9.40 -18.79 9.44
CA MET A 513 -9.76 -19.80 8.45
C MET A 513 -11.24 -20.19 8.54
N ALA A 514 -11.75 -20.38 9.74
CA ALA A 514 -13.17 -20.69 9.97
C ALA A 514 -14.07 -19.55 9.44
N GLY A 515 -13.66 -18.30 9.64
CA GLY A 515 -14.37 -17.13 9.09
C GLY A 515 -14.45 -17.17 7.56
N TYR A 516 -13.35 -17.43 6.88
CA TYR A 516 -13.33 -17.56 5.42
C TYR A 516 -14.16 -18.75 4.93
N LEU A 517 -14.00 -19.95 5.51
CA LEU A 517 -14.76 -21.15 5.13
C LEU A 517 -16.26 -21.00 5.41
N TYR A 518 -16.61 -20.30 6.49
CA TYR A 518 -18.01 -19.99 6.80
C TYR A 518 -18.62 -19.06 5.76
N PHE A 519 -17.88 -18.07 5.26
CA PHE A 519 -18.39 -17.13 4.25
C PHE A 519 -18.30 -17.72 2.83
N TYR A 520 -17.20 -18.31 2.43
CA TYR A 520 -16.96 -18.84 1.09
C TYR A 520 -17.12 -20.35 1.07
N ASN A 521 -18.24 -20.82 0.55
CA ASN A 521 -18.50 -22.24 0.39
C ASN A 521 -19.51 -22.51 -0.73
N VAL A 522 -19.54 -23.77 -1.18
CA VAL A 522 -20.38 -24.19 -2.32
C VAL A 522 -21.87 -23.97 -2.06
N LEU A 523 -22.35 -24.18 -0.83
CA LEU A 523 -23.75 -23.97 -0.48
C LEU A 523 -24.18 -22.51 -0.71
N TRP A 524 -23.39 -21.56 -0.20
CA TRP A 524 -23.67 -20.14 -0.41
C TRP A 524 -23.47 -19.69 -1.86
N MET A 525 -22.58 -20.33 -2.60
CA MET A 525 -22.45 -20.12 -4.04
C MET A 525 -23.74 -20.53 -4.76
N LEU A 526 -24.32 -21.69 -4.43
CA LEU A 526 -25.59 -22.14 -5.00
C LEU A 526 -26.74 -21.21 -4.62
N VAL A 527 -26.82 -20.79 -3.35
CA VAL A 527 -27.84 -19.81 -2.89
C VAL A 527 -27.70 -18.49 -3.68
N ALA A 528 -26.48 -18.02 -3.91
CA ALA A 528 -26.23 -16.80 -4.70
C ALA A 528 -26.67 -16.97 -6.17
N LEU A 529 -26.46 -18.15 -6.75
CA LEU A 529 -26.93 -18.50 -8.10
C LEU A 529 -28.46 -18.50 -8.20
N LEU A 530 -29.14 -18.98 -7.17
CA LEU A 530 -30.63 -18.99 -7.14
C LEU A 530 -31.21 -17.57 -6.96
N ARG A 531 -30.48 -16.66 -6.33
CA ARG A 531 -30.90 -15.28 -6.05
C ARG A 531 -30.49 -14.26 -7.12
N ARG A 532 -30.29 -14.67 -8.36
CA ARG A 532 -29.81 -13.80 -9.47
C ARG A 532 -30.71 -12.61 -9.82
N LYS A 533 -31.98 -12.63 -9.46
CA LYS A 533 -32.97 -11.58 -9.76
C LYS A 533 -32.79 -10.29 -8.93
N THR A 534 -31.63 -10.09 -8.30
CA THR A 534 -31.32 -8.86 -7.57
C THR A 534 -30.61 -7.84 -8.48
N LYS A 535 -30.54 -6.57 -8.09
CA LYS A 535 -29.78 -5.53 -8.80
C LYS A 535 -28.27 -5.85 -8.93
N LEU A 536 -27.75 -6.76 -8.12
CA LEU A 536 -26.36 -7.21 -8.16
C LEU A 536 -26.11 -8.33 -9.18
N GLY A 537 -27.16 -9.00 -9.68
CA GLY A 537 -27.07 -10.06 -10.69
C GLY A 537 -26.19 -11.24 -10.27
N ASP A 538 -25.28 -11.65 -11.15
CA ASP A 538 -24.37 -12.79 -10.92
C ASP A 538 -23.13 -12.48 -10.07
N LYS A 539 -22.91 -11.21 -9.71
CA LYS A 539 -21.70 -10.79 -8.99
C LYS A 539 -21.49 -11.53 -7.66
N PRO A 540 -22.54 -11.75 -6.82
CA PRO A 540 -22.37 -12.52 -5.58
C PRO A 540 -21.88 -13.95 -5.80
N ALA A 541 -22.37 -14.66 -6.81
CA ALA A 541 -21.94 -16.02 -7.13
C ALA A 541 -20.48 -16.04 -7.65
N GLY A 542 -20.12 -15.09 -8.52
CA GLY A 542 -18.76 -14.91 -8.98
C GLY A 542 -17.78 -14.66 -7.83
N MET A 543 -18.18 -13.83 -6.85
CA MET A 543 -17.34 -13.55 -5.67
C MET A 543 -17.21 -14.78 -4.75
N GLN A 544 -18.25 -15.60 -4.62
CA GLN A 544 -18.15 -16.87 -3.90
C GLN A 544 -17.12 -17.81 -4.55
N LEU A 545 -17.17 -17.95 -5.88
CA LEU A 545 -16.21 -18.77 -6.61
C LEU A 545 -14.76 -18.28 -6.41
N VAL A 546 -14.52 -16.98 -6.59
CA VAL A 546 -13.21 -16.35 -6.37
C VAL A 546 -12.74 -16.60 -4.94
N GLY A 547 -13.62 -16.43 -3.94
CA GLY A 547 -13.29 -16.67 -2.54
C GLY A 547 -12.96 -18.12 -2.23
N ILE A 548 -13.71 -19.09 -2.77
CA ILE A 548 -13.42 -20.53 -2.62
C ILE A 548 -12.03 -20.83 -3.18
N LEU A 549 -11.73 -20.37 -4.39
CA LEU A 549 -10.41 -20.58 -5.02
C LEU A 549 -9.29 -19.92 -4.22
N GLY A 550 -9.50 -18.71 -3.69
CA GLY A 550 -8.52 -18.00 -2.87
C GLY A 550 -8.22 -18.75 -1.57
N VAL A 551 -9.28 -19.16 -0.86
CA VAL A 551 -9.13 -19.89 0.42
C VAL A 551 -8.43 -21.23 0.22
N THR A 552 -8.83 -22.00 -0.79
CA THR A 552 -8.23 -23.33 -1.04
C THR A 552 -6.73 -23.24 -1.36
N GLN A 553 -6.30 -22.23 -2.12
CA GLN A 553 -4.87 -22.03 -2.43
C GLN A 553 -4.02 -21.69 -1.20
N ASN A 554 -4.61 -21.09 -0.17
CA ASN A 554 -3.88 -20.69 1.03
C ASN A 554 -4.05 -21.66 2.21
N LEU A 555 -5.04 -22.56 2.15
CA LEU A 555 -5.45 -23.43 3.26
C LEU A 555 -4.29 -24.26 3.85
N ARG A 556 -3.50 -24.89 2.98
CA ARG A 556 -2.37 -25.73 3.42
C ARG A 556 -1.33 -24.94 4.23
N ARG A 557 -1.04 -23.71 3.80
CA ARG A 557 -0.02 -22.86 4.46
C ARG A 557 -0.52 -22.35 5.81
N THR A 558 -1.76 -21.87 5.85
CA THR A 558 -2.36 -21.32 7.07
C THR A 558 -2.64 -22.40 8.11
N LEU A 559 -3.05 -23.61 7.69
CA LEU A 559 -3.13 -24.78 8.57
C LEU A 559 -1.76 -25.17 9.11
N GLY A 560 -0.75 -25.30 8.25
CA GLY A 560 0.61 -25.61 8.68
C GLY A 560 1.16 -24.57 9.67
N TRP A 561 0.76 -23.30 9.51
CA TRP A 561 1.11 -22.24 10.46
C TRP A 561 0.38 -22.42 11.80
N ALA A 562 -0.92 -22.75 11.78
CA ALA A 562 -1.68 -23.04 13.00
C ALA A 562 -1.06 -24.22 13.81
N PHE A 563 -0.66 -25.32 13.13
CA PHE A 563 0.05 -26.42 13.77
C PHE A 563 1.37 -25.97 14.39
N ARG A 564 2.14 -25.14 13.68
CA ARG A 564 3.40 -24.61 14.22
C ARG A 564 3.18 -23.73 15.44
N LEU A 565 2.16 -22.87 15.43
CA LEU A 565 1.74 -22.07 16.59
C LEU A 565 1.26 -22.92 17.78
N MET A 566 0.71 -24.12 17.52
CA MET A 566 0.19 -25.01 18.54
C MET A 566 1.31 -25.77 19.29
N PHE A 567 2.32 -26.22 18.54
CA PHE A 567 3.35 -27.14 19.07
C PHE A 567 4.75 -26.52 19.14
N GLY A 568 5.00 -25.41 18.44
CA GLY A 568 6.31 -24.78 18.42
C GLY A 568 6.51 -23.80 19.57
N LYS A 569 7.75 -23.75 20.10
CA LYS A 569 8.16 -22.71 21.04
C LYS A 569 8.05 -21.35 20.34
N ILE A 570 7.38 -20.38 20.96
CA ILE A 570 7.23 -19.01 20.45
C ILE A 570 8.31 -18.14 21.08
N GLU A 571 9.17 -17.57 20.24
CA GLU A 571 10.15 -16.55 20.60
C GLU A 571 9.61 -15.20 20.17
N ARG A 572 9.81 -14.16 21.00
CA ARG A 572 9.19 -12.84 20.81
C ARG A 572 10.23 -11.75 20.71
N LEU A 573 9.91 -10.73 19.94
CA LEU A 573 10.65 -9.47 19.90
C LEU A 573 10.06 -8.49 20.92
N THR A 574 10.94 -7.76 21.59
CA THR A 574 10.59 -6.73 22.57
C THR A 574 10.98 -5.34 22.11
N GLU A 575 11.72 -5.26 21.00
CA GLU A 575 12.17 -4.00 20.41
C GLU A 575 11.85 -3.99 18.91
N PRO A 576 11.45 -2.85 18.34
CA PRO A 576 11.29 -2.70 16.91
C PRO A 576 12.64 -2.82 16.20
N PRO A 577 12.67 -3.20 14.93
CA PRO A 577 13.89 -3.20 14.14
C PRO A 577 14.56 -1.83 14.13
N SER A 578 15.88 -1.81 14.29
CA SER A 578 16.72 -0.62 14.25
C SER A 578 17.85 -0.77 13.25
N SER A 579 18.45 0.34 12.84
CA SER A 579 19.61 0.29 11.97
C SER A 579 20.84 -0.17 12.75
N GLN A 580 21.58 -1.10 12.14
CA GLN A 580 22.92 -1.50 12.62
C GLN A 580 24.02 -0.57 12.07
N ILE A 581 23.69 0.22 11.05
CA ILE A 581 24.58 1.22 10.46
C ILE A 581 24.20 2.56 11.10
N PRO A 582 25.17 3.36 11.59
CA PRO A 582 24.89 4.69 12.12
C PRO A 582 24.09 5.55 11.12
N ILE A 583 23.12 6.32 11.60
CA ILE A 583 22.32 7.21 10.76
C ILE A 583 22.61 8.65 11.17
N ARG A 584 23.11 9.45 10.22
CA ARG A 584 23.21 10.91 10.33
C ARG A 584 21.95 11.52 9.71
N SER A 585 21.22 12.29 10.47
CA SER A 585 20.11 13.09 9.95
C SER A 585 20.61 14.47 9.54
N VAL A 586 20.19 14.92 8.38
CA VAL A 586 20.35 16.32 7.98
C VAL A 586 19.45 17.18 8.87
N GLU A 587 19.84 18.40 9.19
CA GLU A 587 19.07 19.32 10.02
C GLU A 587 17.63 19.44 9.50
N GLY A 588 16.64 19.13 10.36
CA GLY A 588 15.25 18.96 9.97
C GLY A 588 14.86 17.55 9.52
N GLY A 589 15.76 16.57 9.58
CA GLY A 589 15.51 15.17 9.25
C GLY A 589 14.66 14.42 10.29
N ARG A 590 14.29 13.17 9.96
CA ARG A 590 13.36 12.34 10.77
C ARG A 590 13.79 12.12 12.22
N ALA A 591 15.09 12.02 12.47
CA ALA A 591 15.61 11.75 13.81
C ALA A 591 15.53 12.97 14.74
N SER A 592 15.51 14.20 14.21
CA SER A 592 15.40 15.42 15.02
C SER A 592 13.97 15.68 15.51
N HIS A 593 12.98 14.96 15.00
CA HIS A 593 11.56 15.15 15.30
C HIS A 593 10.88 13.92 15.89
N ALA A 594 11.64 12.98 16.45
CA ALA A 594 11.03 11.96 17.30
C ALA A 594 10.30 12.69 18.45
N PRO A 595 8.97 12.62 18.55
CA PRO A 595 8.29 13.24 19.69
C PRO A 595 8.85 12.62 20.96
N PRO A 596 8.96 13.39 22.07
CA PRO A 596 9.34 12.81 23.34
C PRO A 596 8.43 11.63 23.62
N VAL A 597 9.00 10.52 24.04
CA VAL A 597 8.26 9.32 24.43
C VAL A 597 7.33 9.74 25.57
N VAL A 598 6.08 10.03 25.27
CA VAL A 598 5.04 10.17 26.28
C VAL A 598 4.78 8.74 26.75
N SER A 599 5.41 8.36 27.84
CA SER A 599 5.06 7.16 28.59
C SER A 599 3.62 7.30 29.05
N LEU A 600 2.68 6.81 28.24
CA LEU A 600 1.35 6.52 28.72
C LEU A 600 1.49 5.28 29.59
N THR A 601 1.67 5.47 30.87
CA THR A 601 1.44 4.44 31.89
C THR A 601 -0.04 4.07 31.79
N ILE A 602 -0.33 3.02 31.07
CA ILE A 602 -1.65 2.38 31.13
C ILE A 602 -1.61 1.56 32.42
N GLU A 603 -2.24 2.05 33.47
CA GLU A 603 -2.53 1.23 34.62
C GLU A 603 -3.32 0.01 34.15
N PRO A 604 -2.90 -1.21 34.52
CA PRO A 604 -3.67 -2.40 34.17
C PRO A 604 -5.01 -2.29 34.93
N SER A 605 -6.10 -2.32 34.19
CA SER A 605 -7.44 -2.43 34.79
C SER A 605 -7.47 -3.66 35.66
N PRO A 606 -7.93 -3.53 36.93
CA PRO A 606 -7.99 -4.66 37.84
C PRO A 606 -8.89 -5.77 37.28
N PRO A 607 -8.59 -7.04 37.57
CA PRO A 607 -9.40 -8.16 37.11
C PRO A 607 -10.83 -8.00 37.67
N ARG A 608 -11.81 -7.98 36.80
CA ARG A 608 -13.22 -7.99 37.18
C ARG A 608 -13.55 -9.36 37.76
N ASP A 609 -13.73 -9.39 39.08
CA ASP A 609 -14.30 -10.52 39.77
C ASP A 609 -15.74 -10.80 39.29
N ARG A 610 -16.03 -12.08 39.21
CA ARG A 610 -17.38 -12.58 38.97
C ARG A 610 -18.23 -12.37 40.22
N ALA A 611 -19.11 -11.39 40.22
CA ALA A 611 -20.36 -11.44 40.97
C ALA A 611 -21.29 -10.33 40.49
N GLY A 612 -22.53 -10.65 40.43
CA GLY A 612 -23.62 -9.94 39.77
C GLY A 612 -24.06 -8.65 40.45
N GLU A 613 -24.96 -8.04 39.74
CA GLU A 613 -26.03 -7.14 40.19
C GLU A 613 -25.81 -5.64 40.25
N ARG A 614 -26.74 -5.02 39.57
CA ARG A 614 -27.55 -3.82 39.79
C ARG A 614 -27.21 -2.55 39.05
N LEU A 615 -28.22 -2.19 38.28
CA LEU A 615 -28.55 -0.85 37.82
C LEU A 615 -28.51 0.19 38.96
N GLY A 616 -27.93 1.35 38.68
CA GLY A 616 -28.01 2.54 39.53
C GLY A 616 -27.57 3.78 38.80
N GLN A 617 -28.46 4.70 38.68
CA GLN A 617 -28.43 6.01 38.04
C GLN A 617 -27.36 6.98 38.54
N ALA A 618 -27.07 7.94 37.67
CA ALA A 618 -26.73 9.34 37.89
C ALA A 618 -25.28 9.73 38.22
N GLY A 619 -24.84 10.72 37.46
CA GLY A 619 -23.65 11.50 37.74
C GLY A 619 -23.19 12.37 36.58
N GLN A 620 -23.95 13.42 36.26
CA GLN A 620 -23.43 14.57 35.52
C GLN A 620 -22.31 15.22 36.34
N ALA A 621 -21.16 15.46 35.73
CA ALA A 621 -20.19 16.38 36.28
C ALA A 621 -19.63 17.26 35.15
N THR A 622 -19.95 18.47 35.26
CA THR A 622 -19.61 19.76 34.70
C THR A 622 -18.14 19.90 34.31
N LEU A 623 -17.90 20.30 33.07
CA LEU A 623 -16.66 20.93 32.63
C LEU A 623 -16.64 22.38 33.10
N ALA A 624 -15.70 22.74 33.94
CA ALA A 624 -15.33 24.12 34.21
C ALA A 624 -14.01 24.43 33.49
N ALA A 625 -14.10 25.41 32.60
CA ALA A 625 -12.95 26.04 31.97
C ALA A 625 -12.19 26.91 32.95
N THR A 626 -10.87 26.89 32.92
CA THR A 626 -10.04 27.97 33.41
C THR A 626 -8.99 28.34 32.36
N HIS A 627 -9.21 29.48 31.73
CA HIS A 627 -8.21 30.35 31.15
C HIS A 627 -7.33 30.98 32.23
N ARG A 628 -6.01 31.04 31.99
CA ARG A 628 -5.02 32.10 32.26
C ARG A 628 -3.63 31.49 32.36
N ARG A 629 -2.72 31.87 31.61
CA ARG A 629 -1.86 32.91 31.02
C ARG A 629 -0.91 32.30 30.01
#